data_94c64e68f95aceb50aa374f6a6d6edf6
#
_entry.id   94c64e68f95aceb50aa374f6a6d6edf6
#
_cell.length_a   1.000
_cell.length_b   1.000
_cell.length_c   1.000
_cell.angle_alpha   90.00
_cell.angle_beta   90.00
_cell.angle_gamma   90.00
#
_symmetry.space_group_name_H-M   'P 1'
#
loop_
_entity.id
_entity.type
_entity.pdbx_description
1 polymer ?
#
loop_
_entity_poly.entity_id
_entity_poly.type
_entity_poly.pdbx_seq_one_letter_code
_entity_poly.pdbx_strand_id
1 'polypeptide(L)'
;MVPVILSGGSGTRLWPYSRSAYPKQFLPLVSERTMLQETVLRFNESDTPIVVCNEEHRFMVAEQLRSIDVQANSIILEPVGRNTAPAIALAALRVLQKEDQLLIVLPADHIIPDLDAFLAAVSTAESAAMQGDLVTFGVVPTYAETGYGYLKAGDARVGSSEVFSVDQFLEKPNVKNASKYIECGDYFWNSGMFLFKASRYIEELQKHAPEMVAACRAALELATDDLDFVRVDKSSFEACPSDSIDYAVMEKTDRAVMVPLDAGWNDVGSWASLWSASEKDENGNSIKGDVIAEDTTDCYIQGESKLIATVGLESVVVVQTDDTILVATKDKVHNVKQIVERLKQMDRPETMFHRKVFRPWGYYDSIDYGERFQVKRLMVKPGAKLSVQMHHHRAEHWVVVSGTAEVRNGDNIMMLNENE
;
A
#
# COMPACT_ATOMS: atom_id res chain seq x y z
N MET A 1 3.21 15.22 -16.11
CA MET A 1 3.91 14.42 -15.05
C MET A 1 3.24 13.07 -14.94
N VAL A 2 4.00 12.01 -14.62
CA VAL A 2 3.44 10.64 -14.50
C VAL A 2 3.49 10.23 -13.04
N PRO A 3 2.34 9.98 -12.37
CA PRO A 3 2.29 9.37 -11.06
C PRO A 3 2.73 7.89 -11.14
N VAL A 4 3.73 7.51 -10.35
CA VAL A 4 4.20 6.14 -10.19
C VAL A 4 3.82 5.67 -8.78
N ILE A 5 2.83 4.79 -8.70
CA ILE A 5 2.29 4.33 -7.43
C ILE A 5 2.90 2.97 -7.08
N LEU A 6 3.68 2.93 -6.01
CA LEU A 6 4.29 1.72 -5.50
C LEU A 6 3.31 0.98 -4.58
N SER A 7 2.69 -0.07 -5.10
CA SER A 7 1.71 -0.89 -4.39
C SER A 7 2.29 -2.23 -3.95
N GLY A 8 3.51 -2.20 -3.43
CA GLY A 8 4.22 -3.33 -2.86
C GLY A 8 4.04 -3.48 -1.34
N GLY A 9 4.60 -4.54 -0.77
CA GLY A 9 4.61 -4.79 0.66
C GLY A 9 3.41 -5.60 1.18
N SER A 10 3.63 -6.35 2.26
CA SER A 10 2.61 -7.24 2.88
C SER A 10 1.82 -6.57 3.99
N GLY A 11 2.23 -5.39 4.46
CA GLY A 11 1.50 -4.57 5.43
C GLY A 11 1.09 -5.25 6.75
N THR A 12 1.74 -6.32 7.19
CA THR A 12 1.33 -7.19 8.31
C THR A 12 1.23 -6.52 9.68
N ARG A 13 1.75 -5.30 9.82
CA ARG A 13 1.69 -4.53 11.08
C ARG A 13 0.28 -4.07 11.49
N LEU A 14 -0.66 -4.05 10.53
CA LEU A 14 -2.08 -3.77 10.78
C LEU A 14 -2.93 -5.05 10.81
N TRP A 15 -2.30 -6.21 11.10
CA TRP A 15 -3.06 -7.42 11.37
C TRP A 15 -4.01 -7.18 12.56
N PRO A 16 -5.27 -7.65 12.54
CA PRO A 16 -5.85 -8.64 11.61
C PRO A 16 -6.49 -8.06 10.35
N TYR A 17 -6.51 -6.74 10.18
CA TYR A 17 -7.10 -6.08 9.00
C TYR A 17 -6.24 -6.28 7.75
N SER A 18 -4.91 -6.07 7.85
CA SER A 18 -3.99 -6.38 6.76
C SER A 18 -3.51 -7.81 6.84
N ARG A 19 -3.54 -8.52 5.70
CA ARG A 19 -3.06 -9.89 5.55
C ARG A 19 -2.23 -10.01 4.27
N SER A 20 -1.45 -11.08 4.13
CA SER A 20 -0.55 -11.21 2.98
C SER A 20 -1.30 -11.14 1.64
N ALA A 21 -2.48 -11.75 1.54
CA ALA A 21 -3.32 -11.70 0.34
C ALA A 21 -4.21 -10.44 0.25
N TYR A 22 -4.23 -9.59 1.27
CA TYR A 22 -5.00 -8.35 1.32
C TYR A 22 -4.23 -7.29 2.12
N PRO A 23 -3.11 -6.78 1.57
CA PRO A 23 -2.25 -5.84 2.27
C PRO A 23 -2.89 -4.46 2.48
N LYS A 24 -2.23 -3.67 3.33
CA LYS A 24 -2.68 -2.37 3.83
C LYS A 24 -3.19 -1.41 2.74
N GLN A 25 -2.47 -1.31 1.64
CA GLN A 25 -2.81 -0.39 0.54
C GLN A 25 -4.18 -0.63 -0.08
N PHE A 26 -4.75 -1.82 0.07
CA PHE A 26 -6.08 -2.17 -0.43
C PHE A 26 -7.20 -1.99 0.59
N LEU A 27 -6.89 -1.50 1.79
CA LEU A 27 -7.84 -1.32 2.89
C LEU A 27 -8.36 0.12 2.96
N PRO A 28 -9.66 0.32 3.28
CA PRO A 28 -10.27 1.62 3.55
C PRO A 28 -10.00 2.02 5.01
N LEU A 29 -8.79 2.52 5.31
CA LEU A 29 -8.36 2.79 6.68
C LEU A 29 -8.82 4.14 7.23
N VAL A 30 -8.93 5.15 6.37
CA VAL A 30 -9.23 6.55 6.79
C VAL A 30 -10.53 7.09 6.20
N SER A 31 -10.96 6.58 5.08
CA SER A 31 -12.19 6.97 4.38
C SER A 31 -12.91 5.71 3.89
N GLU A 32 -13.97 5.88 3.11
CA GLU A 32 -14.67 4.82 2.37
C GLU A 32 -13.80 4.23 1.23
N ARG A 33 -12.77 4.96 0.80
CA ARG A 33 -11.85 4.55 -0.26
C ARG A 33 -10.62 3.85 0.32
N THR A 34 -10.04 2.97 -0.47
CA THR A 34 -8.79 2.32 -0.10
C THR A 34 -7.61 3.27 -0.18
N MET A 35 -6.51 2.95 0.50
CA MET A 35 -5.29 3.77 0.48
C MET A 35 -4.74 3.96 -0.94
N LEU A 36 -4.81 2.91 -1.78
CA LEU A 36 -4.44 2.99 -3.19
C LEU A 36 -5.32 4.00 -3.94
N GLN A 37 -6.65 3.92 -3.76
CA GLN A 37 -7.60 4.84 -4.39
C GLN A 37 -7.37 6.28 -3.96
N GLU A 38 -7.19 6.52 -2.65
CA GLU A 38 -6.87 7.85 -2.13
C GLU A 38 -5.56 8.39 -2.72
N THR A 39 -4.54 7.54 -2.87
CA THR A 39 -3.24 7.97 -3.44
C THR A 39 -3.36 8.34 -4.91
N VAL A 40 -4.10 7.58 -5.70
CA VAL A 40 -4.32 7.84 -7.13
C VAL A 40 -5.13 9.12 -7.35
N LEU A 41 -6.15 9.35 -6.52
CA LEU A 41 -7.04 10.51 -6.64
C LEU A 41 -6.43 11.85 -6.19
N ARG A 42 -5.17 11.86 -5.74
CA ARG A 42 -4.42 13.11 -5.47
C ARG A 42 -4.07 13.89 -6.73
N PHE A 43 -4.15 13.26 -7.90
CA PHE A 43 -3.80 13.84 -9.20
C PHE A 43 -5.02 14.03 -10.09
N ASN A 44 -4.86 14.84 -11.12
CA ASN A 44 -5.91 15.11 -12.09
C ASN A 44 -6.17 13.88 -12.99
N GLU A 45 -7.37 13.81 -13.57
CA GLU A 45 -7.76 12.73 -14.49
C GLU A 45 -6.83 12.61 -15.73
N SER A 46 -6.15 13.70 -16.12
CA SER A 46 -5.17 13.69 -17.22
C SER A 46 -3.86 13.01 -16.88
N ASP A 47 -3.54 12.88 -15.59
CA ASP A 47 -2.30 12.29 -15.09
C ASP A 47 -2.49 10.78 -14.87
N THR A 48 -2.54 10.01 -15.96
CA THR A 48 -2.76 8.55 -15.89
C THR A 48 -1.62 7.84 -15.16
N PRO A 49 -1.89 7.16 -14.03
CA PRO A 49 -0.84 6.59 -13.19
C PRO A 49 -0.23 5.31 -13.78
N ILE A 50 1.03 5.06 -13.46
CA ILE A 50 1.64 3.74 -13.53
C ILE A 50 1.57 3.13 -12.12
N VAL A 51 1.00 1.94 -12.00
CA VAL A 51 0.98 1.21 -10.74
C VAL A 51 1.94 0.04 -10.80
N VAL A 52 2.87 -0.06 -9.87
CA VAL A 52 3.78 -1.20 -9.74
C VAL A 52 3.32 -2.05 -8.55
N CYS A 53 3.00 -3.31 -8.79
CA CYS A 53 2.49 -4.20 -7.75
C CYS A 53 2.98 -5.65 -7.95
N ASN A 54 2.89 -6.45 -6.88
CA ASN A 54 3.11 -7.89 -6.99
C ASN A 54 2.04 -8.52 -7.90
N GLU A 55 2.45 -9.50 -8.71
CA GLU A 55 1.56 -10.20 -9.65
C GLU A 55 0.31 -10.81 -8.99
N GLU A 56 0.43 -11.25 -7.75
CA GLU A 56 -0.70 -11.82 -7.00
C GLU A 56 -1.81 -10.80 -6.73
N HIS A 57 -1.48 -9.51 -6.66
CA HIS A 57 -2.42 -8.43 -6.36
C HIS A 57 -3.03 -7.76 -7.60
N ARG A 58 -2.64 -8.14 -8.82
CA ARG A 58 -3.04 -7.48 -10.08
C ARG A 58 -4.52 -7.22 -10.24
N PHE A 59 -5.35 -8.22 -9.92
CA PHE A 59 -6.80 -8.08 -10.06
C PHE A 59 -7.43 -7.14 -9.04
N MET A 60 -6.84 -7.07 -7.85
CA MET A 60 -7.24 -6.10 -6.83
C MET A 60 -6.94 -4.67 -7.26
N VAL A 61 -5.73 -4.43 -7.76
CA VAL A 61 -5.34 -3.12 -8.31
C VAL A 61 -6.28 -2.72 -9.43
N ALA A 62 -6.46 -3.58 -10.44
CA ALA A 62 -7.32 -3.27 -11.58
C ALA A 62 -8.79 -3.00 -11.18
N GLU A 63 -9.35 -3.77 -10.25
CA GLU A 63 -10.72 -3.59 -9.76
C GLU A 63 -10.87 -2.30 -8.95
N GLN A 64 -9.90 -1.97 -8.10
CA GLN A 64 -9.94 -0.75 -7.30
C GLN A 64 -9.81 0.52 -8.16
N LEU A 65 -8.97 0.50 -9.19
CA LEU A 65 -8.90 1.60 -10.16
C LEU A 65 -10.20 1.74 -10.96
N ARG A 66 -10.75 0.61 -11.44
CA ARG A 66 -12.02 0.62 -12.18
C ARG A 66 -13.18 1.15 -11.35
N SER A 67 -13.22 0.84 -10.05
CA SER A 67 -14.32 1.28 -9.17
C SER A 67 -14.34 2.79 -8.89
N ILE A 68 -13.28 3.50 -9.25
CA ILE A 68 -13.16 4.97 -9.19
C ILE A 68 -13.01 5.60 -10.59
N ASP A 69 -13.32 4.85 -11.66
CA ASP A 69 -13.25 5.28 -13.04
C ASP A 69 -11.86 5.81 -13.49
N VAL A 70 -10.78 5.33 -12.88
CA VAL A 70 -9.41 5.69 -13.25
C VAL A 70 -8.82 4.62 -14.17
N GLN A 71 -8.32 5.06 -15.33
CA GLN A 71 -7.55 4.23 -16.24
C GLN A 71 -6.04 4.42 -15.96
N ALA A 72 -5.34 3.33 -15.63
CA ALA A 72 -3.89 3.36 -15.50
C ALA A 72 -3.21 3.45 -16.87
N ASN A 73 -2.07 4.14 -16.95
CA ASN A 73 -1.18 4.08 -18.12
C ASN A 73 -0.64 2.66 -18.31
N SER A 74 -0.27 2.01 -17.21
CA SER A 74 0.06 0.59 -17.14
C SER A 74 0.07 0.09 -15.70
N ILE A 75 -0.20 -1.20 -15.50
CA ILE A 75 -0.02 -1.91 -14.24
C ILE A 75 1.14 -2.88 -14.42
N ILE A 76 2.32 -2.53 -13.86
CA ILE A 76 3.53 -3.33 -13.97
C ILE A 76 3.52 -4.40 -12.86
N LEU A 77 3.67 -5.65 -13.27
CA LEU A 77 3.58 -6.81 -12.37
C LEU A 77 4.97 -7.31 -12.01
N GLU A 78 5.34 -7.19 -10.73
CA GLU A 78 6.54 -7.81 -10.19
C GLU A 78 6.28 -9.28 -9.85
N PRO A 79 7.01 -10.24 -10.45
CA PRO A 79 6.89 -11.66 -10.11
C PRO A 79 7.45 -11.97 -8.72
N VAL A 80 8.34 -11.13 -8.22
CA VAL A 80 8.95 -11.18 -6.89
C VAL A 80 9.26 -9.76 -6.43
N GLY A 81 9.09 -9.44 -5.15
CA GLY A 81 9.47 -8.12 -4.62
C GLY A 81 10.99 -7.93 -4.60
N ARG A 82 11.47 -6.82 -5.18
CA ARG A 82 12.90 -6.43 -5.21
C ARG A 82 13.14 -5.05 -4.56
N ASN A 83 12.23 -4.60 -3.69
CA ASN A 83 12.28 -3.29 -3.06
C ASN A 83 11.99 -2.14 -4.06
N THR A 84 12.16 -0.89 -3.64
CA THR A 84 11.64 0.28 -4.37
C THR A 84 12.49 0.68 -5.58
N ALA A 85 13.82 0.53 -5.56
CA ALA A 85 14.66 0.97 -6.67
C ALA A 85 14.35 0.22 -7.99
N PRO A 86 14.26 -1.12 -8.05
CA PRO A 86 13.88 -1.82 -9.27
C PRO A 86 12.45 -1.51 -9.72
N ALA A 87 11.50 -1.37 -8.80
CA ALA A 87 10.11 -1.02 -9.11
C ALA A 87 10.02 0.33 -9.84
N ILE A 88 10.72 1.34 -9.34
CA ILE A 88 10.82 2.66 -9.97
C ILE A 88 11.58 2.58 -11.30
N ALA A 89 12.63 1.75 -11.39
CA ALA A 89 13.38 1.58 -12.63
C ALA A 89 12.52 0.99 -13.75
N LEU A 90 11.67 0.01 -13.45
CA LEU A 90 10.70 -0.53 -14.42
C LEU A 90 9.75 0.56 -14.92
N ALA A 91 9.18 1.38 -14.02
CA ALA A 91 8.30 2.48 -14.39
C ALA A 91 9.03 3.54 -15.24
N ALA A 92 10.23 3.96 -14.83
CA ALA A 92 11.04 4.93 -15.55
C ALA A 92 11.40 4.43 -16.96
N LEU A 93 11.88 3.20 -17.09
CA LEU A 93 12.21 2.59 -18.39
C LEU A 93 10.98 2.46 -19.28
N ARG A 94 9.79 2.17 -18.72
CA ARG A 94 8.53 2.10 -19.49
C ARG A 94 8.14 3.47 -20.03
N VAL A 95 8.27 4.52 -19.23
CA VAL A 95 8.01 5.92 -19.68
C VAL A 95 8.98 6.33 -20.77
N LEU A 96 10.28 6.04 -20.61
CA LEU A 96 11.33 6.37 -21.58
C LEU A 96 11.17 5.70 -22.96
N GLN A 97 10.34 4.65 -23.08
CA GLN A 97 9.99 4.08 -24.39
C GLN A 97 9.19 5.06 -25.27
N LYS A 98 8.54 6.05 -24.66
CA LYS A 98 7.73 7.05 -25.37
C LYS A 98 8.36 8.43 -25.31
N GLU A 99 8.58 8.97 -24.12
CA GLU A 99 9.06 10.32 -23.88
C GLU A 99 9.71 10.41 -22.50
N ASP A 100 10.72 11.30 -22.34
CA ASP A 100 11.29 11.58 -21.02
C ASP A 100 10.40 12.54 -20.25
N GLN A 101 9.70 12.02 -19.24
CA GLN A 101 8.77 12.78 -18.41
C GLN A 101 9.20 12.83 -16.95
N LEU A 102 8.65 13.78 -16.21
CA LEU A 102 8.73 13.80 -14.75
C LEU A 102 7.91 12.64 -14.17
N LEU A 103 8.52 11.93 -13.23
CA LEU A 103 7.87 10.91 -12.42
C LEU A 103 7.68 11.43 -11.00
N ILE A 104 6.45 11.42 -10.50
CA ILE A 104 6.15 11.55 -9.07
C ILE A 104 5.92 10.15 -8.48
N VAL A 105 6.84 9.69 -7.65
CA VAL A 105 6.82 8.35 -7.06
C VAL A 105 6.20 8.42 -5.68
N LEU A 106 5.19 7.59 -5.45
CA LEU A 106 4.38 7.60 -4.22
C LEU A 106 4.14 6.17 -3.71
N PRO A 107 4.37 5.91 -2.43
CA PRO A 107 3.81 4.71 -1.79
C PRO A 107 2.28 4.74 -1.81
N ALA A 108 1.66 3.60 -2.09
CA ALA A 108 0.20 3.47 -2.17
C ALA A 108 -0.52 3.50 -0.81
N ASP A 109 0.22 3.63 0.30
CA ASP A 109 -0.26 3.30 1.63
C ASP A 109 0.01 4.41 2.68
N HIS A 110 0.24 5.64 2.23
CA HIS A 110 0.42 6.81 3.07
C HIS A 110 -0.82 7.71 3.09
N ILE A 111 -1.06 8.37 4.21
CA ILE A 111 -2.10 9.40 4.39
C ILE A 111 -1.48 10.78 4.18
N ILE A 112 -2.20 11.66 3.47
CA ILE A 112 -1.88 13.07 3.29
C ILE A 112 -3.20 13.84 3.39
N PRO A 113 -3.58 14.34 4.58
CA PRO A 113 -4.86 15.02 4.80
C PRO A 113 -4.94 16.37 4.09
N ASP A 114 -3.86 17.15 4.12
CA ASP A 114 -3.79 18.45 3.45
C ASP A 114 -3.26 18.30 2.02
N LEU A 115 -4.20 18.07 1.10
CA LEU A 115 -3.89 17.91 -0.32
C LEU A 115 -3.35 19.20 -0.94
N ASP A 116 -3.82 20.36 -0.52
CA ASP A 116 -3.39 21.65 -1.08
C ASP A 116 -1.93 21.92 -0.72
N ALA A 117 -1.53 21.70 0.53
CA ALA A 117 -0.13 21.80 0.97
C ALA A 117 0.77 20.79 0.23
N PHE A 118 0.29 19.56 0.01
CA PHE A 118 1.01 18.56 -0.76
C PHE A 118 1.22 19.00 -2.22
N LEU A 119 0.19 19.46 -2.90
CA LEU A 119 0.27 19.90 -4.30
C LEU A 119 1.16 21.15 -4.46
N ALA A 120 1.17 22.06 -3.49
CA ALA A 120 2.08 23.19 -3.46
C ALA A 120 3.54 22.73 -3.35
N ALA A 121 3.84 21.75 -2.48
CA ALA A 121 5.18 21.16 -2.37
C ALA A 121 5.58 20.43 -3.67
N VAL A 122 4.66 19.72 -4.32
CA VAL A 122 4.89 19.08 -5.63
C VAL A 122 5.24 20.12 -6.69
N SER A 123 4.52 21.24 -6.75
CA SER A 123 4.82 22.33 -7.70
C SER A 123 6.21 22.94 -7.47
N THR A 124 6.62 23.10 -6.21
CA THR A 124 8.01 23.54 -5.87
C THR A 124 9.04 22.51 -6.34
N ALA A 125 8.77 21.22 -6.11
CA ALA A 125 9.64 20.11 -6.49
C ALA A 125 9.81 19.95 -8.01
N GLU A 126 8.76 20.23 -8.80
CA GLU A 126 8.81 20.18 -10.28
C GLU A 126 9.91 21.05 -10.84
N SER A 127 10.06 22.27 -10.33
CA SER A 127 11.06 23.22 -10.80
C SER A 127 12.49 22.69 -10.62
N ALA A 128 12.80 22.05 -9.49
CA ALA A 128 14.10 21.45 -9.21
C ALA A 128 14.31 20.17 -10.05
N ALA A 129 13.30 19.31 -10.15
CA ALA A 129 13.36 18.09 -10.96
C ALA A 129 13.57 18.40 -12.46
N MET A 130 12.97 19.47 -12.98
CA MET A 130 13.22 19.93 -14.37
C MET A 130 14.66 20.37 -14.60
N GLN A 131 15.37 20.83 -13.56
CA GLN A 131 16.81 21.17 -13.61
C GLN A 131 17.71 19.93 -13.46
N GLY A 132 17.13 18.74 -13.28
CA GLY A 132 17.84 17.47 -13.19
C GLY A 132 18.24 17.09 -11.77
N ASP A 133 17.61 17.65 -10.76
CA ASP A 133 17.76 17.20 -9.38
C ASP A 133 16.83 16.00 -9.11
N LEU A 134 17.20 15.16 -8.12
CA LEU A 134 16.35 14.13 -7.56
C LEU A 134 15.72 14.66 -6.28
N VAL A 135 14.43 14.98 -6.34
CA VAL A 135 13.73 15.61 -5.23
C VAL A 135 13.11 14.54 -4.35
N THR A 136 13.29 14.67 -3.03
CA THR A 136 12.51 13.96 -2.00
C THR A 136 11.69 14.94 -1.17
N PHE A 137 10.63 14.48 -0.52
CA PHE A 137 9.79 15.30 0.35
C PHE A 137 10.14 14.99 1.81
N GLY A 138 10.67 15.99 2.50
CA GLY A 138 11.02 15.92 3.91
C GLY A 138 9.84 16.36 4.78
N VAL A 139 9.24 15.42 5.50
CA VAL A 139 8.10 15.72 6.37
C VAL A 139 8.56 16.40 7.64
N VAL A 140 7.91 17.50 8.01
CA VAL A 140 8.19 18.22 9.25
C VAL A 140 7.87 17.31 10.44
N PRO A 141 8.87 16.95 11.29
CA PRO A 141 8.66 16.02 12.37
C PRO A 141 7.89 16.67 13.53
N THR A 142 6.88 15.98 14.03
CA THR A 142 6.07 16.44 15.17
C THR A 142 6.40 15.70 16.47
N TYR A 143 7.13 14.58 16.40
CA TYR A 143 7.59 13.80 17.56
C TYR A 143 8.85 12.98 17.22
N ALA A 144 9.51 12.43 18.24
CA ALA A 144 10.73 11.63 18.07
C ALA A 144 10.41 10.19 17.61
N GLU A 145 10.19 10.00 16.29
CA GLU A 145 9.93 8.69 15.71
C GLU A 145 11.24 7.93 15.45
N THR A 146 11.29 6.66 15.85
CA THR A 146 12.46 5.78 15.65
C THR A 146 12.27 4.79 14.51
N GLY A 147 11.08 4.70 13.97
CA GLY A 147 10.72 3.82 12.85
C GLY A 147 10.97 4.43 11.47
N TYR A 148 11.25 5.75 11.41
CA TYR A 148 11.45 6.47 10.16
C TYR A 148 12.93 6.76 9.87
N GLY A 149 13.23 6.96 8.59
CA GLY A 149 14.45 7.64 8.16
C GLY A 149 14.35 9.14 8.38
N TYR A 150 15.48 9.80 8.57
CA TYR A 150 15.60 11.24 8.70
C TYR A 150 16.49 11.81 7.62
N LEU A 151 16.12 13.00 7.13
CA LEU A 151 16.87 13.81 6.19
C LEU A 151 17.40 15.02 6.93
N LYS A 152 18.71 15.29 6.86
CA LYS A 152 19.25 16.54 7.33
C LYS A 152 19.27 17.54 6.18
N ALA A 153 18.59 18.67 6.36
CA ALA A 153 18.63 19.76 5.41
C ALA A 153 20.00 20.45 5.43
N GLY A 154 20.54 20.66 4.24
CA GLY A 154 21.73 21.47 4.02
C GLY A 154 21.38 22.89 3.55
N ASP A 155 22.20 23.46 2.70
CA ASP A 155 22.01 24.81 2.17
C ASP A 155 20.80 24.88 1.23
N ALA A 156 20.13 26.06 1.25
CA ALA A 156 19.08 26.34 0.29
C ALA A 156 19.64 26.34 -1.14
N ARG A 157 18.90 25.77 -2.08
CA ARG A 157 19.27 25.71 -3.49
C ARG A 157 19.29 27.12 -4.08
N VAL A 158 20.30 27.41 -4.92
CA VAL A 158 20.41 28.71 -5.59
C VAL A 158 19.13 28.99 -6.40
N GLY A 159 18.47 30.09 -6.09
CA GLY A 159 17.23 30.53 -6.75
C GLY A 159 15.93 29.99 -6.13
N SER A 160 15.99 29.26 -5.01
CA SER A 160 14.81 28.83 -4.25
C SER A 160 15.10 28.90 -2.74
N SER A 161 14.15 29.42 -1.98
CA SER A 161 14.17 29.39 -0.50
C SER A 161 13.48 28.15 0.08
N GLU A 162 12.89 27.29 -0.76
CA GLU A 162 12.03 26.17 -0.36
C GLU A 162 12.60 24.80 -0.80
N VAL A 163 13.75 24.80 -1.48
CA VAL A 163 14.48 23.60 -1.90
C VAL A 163 15.84 23.59 -1.23
N PHE A 164 16.15 22.52 -0.51
CA PHE A 164 17.40 22.36 0.23
C PHE A 164 18.21 21.18 -0.30
N SER A 165 19.53 21.28 -0.25
CA SER A 165 20.38 20.10 -0.43
C SER A 165 20.13 19.10 0.70
N VAL A 166 20.39 17.82 0.45
CA VAL A 166 20.34 16.77 1.50
C VAL A 166 21.75 16.50 1.98
N ASP A 167 22.06 16.94 3.20
CA ASP A 167 23.39 16.73 3.79
C ASP A 167 23.60 15.30 4.24
N GLN A 168 22.56 14.66 4.82
CA GLN A 168 22.63 13.31 5.36
C GLN A 168 21.29 12.60 5.30
N PHE A 169 21.36 11.30 4.98
CA PHE A 169 20.27 10.33 5.24
C PHE A 169 20.62 9.55 6.51
N LEU A 170 19.65 9.39 7.40
CA LEU A 170 19.85 8.74 8.69
C LEU A 170 18.70 7.76 8.93
N GLU A 171 18.97 6.49 8.85
CA GLU A 171 17.93 5.47 8.95
C GLU A 171 17.70 5.03 10.40
N LYS A 172 16.45 5.07 10.84
CA LYS A 172 15.94 4.54 12.11
C LYS A 172 16.83 4.84 13.35
N PRO A 173 16.93 6.13 13.75
CA PRO A 173 17.76 6.52 14.87
C PRO A 173 17.21 5.93 16.19
N ASN A 174 18.07 5.86 17.22
CA ASN A 174 17.58 5.60 18.57
C ASN A 174 16.83 6.83 19.11
N VAL A 175 16.01 6.65 20.19
CA VAL A 175 15.18 7.70 20.80
C VAL A 175 15.96 8.96 21.11
N LYS A 176 17.18 8.82 21.69
CA LYS A 176 18.04 9.95 22.05
C LYS A 176 18.45 10.80 20.83
N ASN A 177 18.76 10.15 19.72
CA ASN A 177 19.13 10.83 18.49
C ASN A 177 17.89 11.46 17.83
N ALA A 178 16.76 10.73 17.77
CA ALA A 178 15.51 11.25 17.24
C ALA A 178 15.05 12.53 17.98
N SER A 179 15.12 12.55 19.31
CA SER A 179 14.81 13.75 20.09
C SER A 179 15.73 14.93 19.76
N LYS A 180 17.03 14.68 19.59
CA LYS A 180 17.98 15.73 19.20
C LYS A 180 17.69 16.28 17.79
N TYR A 181 17.28 15.43 16.86
CA TYR A 181 16.97 15.86 15.49
C TYR A 181 15.80 16.82 15.45
N ILE A 182 14.78 16.59 16.28
CA ILE A 182 13.66 17.52 16.42
C ILE A 182 14.10 18.86 17.05
N GLU A 183 14.89 18.80 18.12
CA GLU A 183 15.40 20.00 18.80
C GLU A 183 16.27 20.88 17.89
N CYS A 184 17.03 20.30 16.97
CA CYS A 184 17.85 21.03 16.01
C CYS A 184 17.02 21.81 14.97
N GLY A 185 15.85 21.27 14.55
CA GLY A 185 14.95 21.91 13.59
C GLY A 185 15.37 21.85 12.13
N ASP A 186 16.50 21.22 11.80
CA ASP A 186 17.04 21.03 10.45
C ASP A 186 16.90 19.58 9.94
N TYR A 187 16.18 18.74 10.68
CA TYR A 187 15.89 17.36 10.32
C TYR A 187 14.42 17.14 9.98
N PHE A 188 14.18 16.34 8.94
CA PHE A 188 12.87 16.01 8.43
C PHE A 188 12.73 14.50 8.33
N TRP A 189 11.51 13.95 8.44
CA TRP A 189 11.29 12.54 8.17
C TRP A 189 11.37 12.28 6.67
N ASN A 190 12.02 11.19 6.27
CA ASN A 190 11.99 10.73 4.89
C ASN A 190 10.61 10.14 4.57
N SER A 191 9.87 10.80 3.70
CA SER A 191 8.52 10.38 3.29
C SER A 191 8.51 9.15 2.39
N GLY A 192 9.63 8.81 1.75
CA GLY A 192 9.68 7.81 0.69
C GLY A 192 8.95 8.22 -0.60
N MET A 193 8.65 9.50 -0.75
CA MET A 193 8.10 10.10 -1.98
C MET A 193 9.20 10.84 -2.73
N PHE A 194 9.18 10.73 -4.07
CA PHE A 194 10.24 11.32 -4.90
C PHE A 194 9.67 11.95 -6.16
N LEU A 195 10.37 12.96 -6.69
CA LEU A 195 10.06 13.58 -7.97
C LEU A 195 11.34 13.85 -8.77
N PHE A 196 11.39 13.34 -10.01
CA PHE A 196 12.55 13.47 -10.89
C PHE A 196 12.19 13.14 -12.34
N LYS A 197 13.07 13.49 -13.29
CA LYS A 197 12.99 13.00 -14.68
C LYS A 197 13.30 11.51 -14.75
N ALA A 198 12.56 10.77 -15.56
CA ALA A 198 12.78 9.33 -15.76
C ALA A 198 14.22 9.04 -16.21
N SER A 199 14.75 9.82 -17.15
CA SER A 199 16.14 9.70 -17.63
C SER A 199 17.14 9.91 -16.51
N ARG A 200 16.95 10.96 -15.68
CA ARG A 200 17.87 11.29 -14.59
C ARG A 200 17.95 10.19 -13.55
N TYR A 201 16.81 9.61 -13.18
CA TYR A 201 16.80 8.48 -12.26
C TYR A 201 17.58 7.28 -12.82
N ILE A 202 17.36 6.92 -14.09
CA ILE A 202 18.08 5.81 -14.72
C ILE A 202 19.59 6.10 -14.85
N GLU A 203 19.99 7.33 -15.12
CA GLU A 203 21.41 7.74 -15.15
C GLU A 203 22.08 7.54 -13.78
N GLU A 204 21.46 8.03 -12.70
CA GLU A 204 22.01 7.88 -11.35
C GLU A 204 21.99 6.41 -10.90
N LEU A 205 20.93 5.67 -11.19
CA LEU A 205 20.88 4.25 -10.89
C LEU A 205 21.94 3.47 -11.69
N GLN A 206 22.18 3.81 -12.96
CA GLN A 206 23.23 3.21 -13.78
C GLN A 206 24.63 3.49 -13.22
N LYS A 207 24.85 4.66 -12.62
CA LYS A 207 26.12 5.05 -11.99
C LYS A 207 26.37 4.24 -10.71
N HIS A 208 25.35 4.00 -9.89
CA HIS A 208 25.49 3.45 -8.56
C HIS A 208 25.12 1.96 -8.43
N ALA A 209 24.27 1.45 -9.33
CA ALA A 209 23.79 0.06 -9.36
C ALA A 209 23.54 -0.42 -10.81
N PRO A 210 24.58 -0.52 -11.67
CA PRO A 210 24.43 -0.83 -13.10
C PRO A 210 23.78 -2.19 -13.35
N GLU A 211 24.02 -3.18 -12.52
CA GLU A 211 23.42 -4.51 -12.61
C GLU A 211 21.90 -4.48 -12.42
N MET A 212 21.38 -3.57 -11.60
CA MET A 212 19.95 -3.39 -11.40
C MET A 212 19.28 -2.83 -12.66
N VAL A 213 19.90 -1.83 -13.31
CA VAL A 213 19.41 -1.27 -14.58
C VAL A 213 19.43 -2.33 -15.68
N ALA A 214 20.50 -3.12 -15.76
CA ALA A 214 20.61 -4.19 -16.77
C ALA A 214 19.52 -5.25 -16.60
N ALA A 215 19.27 -5.69 -15.36
CA ALA A 215 18.22 -6.67 -15.06
C ALA A 215 16.80 -6.13 -15.36
N CYS A 216 16.50 -4.88 -14.98
CA CYS A 216 15.22 -4.24 -15.26
C CYS A 216 15.00 -4.04 -16.79
N ARG A 217 16.04 -3.67 -17.55
CA ARG A 217 15.96 -3.59 -19.02
C ARG A 217 15.64 -4.95 -19.63
N ALA A 218 16.41 -5.97 -19.28
CA ALA A 218 16.17 -7.33 -19.79
C ALA A 218 14.75 -7.84 -19.43
N ALA A 219 14.27 -7.55 -18.20
CA ALA A 219 12.94 -7.93 -17.77
C ALA A 219 11.82 -7.22 -18.56
N LEU A 220 12.02 -5.98 -18.99
CA LEU A 220 11.07 -5.22 -19.82
C LEU A 220 11.17 -5.55 -21.30
N GLU A 221 12.35 -5.84 -21.83
CA GLU A 221 12.54 -6.26 -23.24
C GLU A 221 11.82 -7.58 -23.54
N LEU A 222 11.73 -8.48 -22.57
CA LEU A 222 11.04 -9.76 -22.66
C LEU A 222 9.61 -9.72 -22.05
N ALA A 223 9.14 -8.53 -21.68
CA ALA A 223 7.81 -8.38 -21.07
C ALA A 223 6.69 -8.66 -22.08
N THR A 224 5.55 -9.08 -21.57
CA THR A 224 4.32 -9.26 -22.35
C THR A 224 3.25 -8.30 -21.86
N ASP A 225 2.64 -7.54 -22.80
CA ASP A 225 1.47 -6.72 -22.53
C ASP A 225 0.21 -7.63 -22.55
N ASP A 226 -0.55 -7.61 -21.47
CA ASP A 226 -1.78 -8.39 -21.27
C ASP A 226 -2.89 -7.44 -20.79
N LEU A 227 -3.63 -6.83 -21.71
CA LEU A 227 -4.59 -5.75 -21.47
C LEU A 227 -3.92 -4.56 -20.73
N ASP A 228 -4.34 -4.29 -19.49
CA ASP A 228 -3.81 -3.21 -18.66
C ASP A 228 -2.49 -3.61 -17.95
N PHE A 229 -2.10 -4.89 -18.06
CA PHE A 229 -0.96 -5.44 -17.33
C PHE A 229 0.31 -5.51 -18.20
N VAL A 230 1.44 -5.15 -17.59
CA VAL A 230 2.78 -5.38 -18.12
C VAL A 230 3.45 -6.46 -17.27
N ARG A 231 3.53 -7.68 -17.82
CA ARG A 231 4.20 -8.80 -17.14
C ARG A 231 5.66 -8.79 -17.52
N VAL A 232 6.51 -8.41 -16.58
CA VAL A 232 7.96 -8.47 -16.79
C VAL A 232 8.46 -9.90 -16.79
N ASP A 233 9.57 -10.18 -17.51
CA ASP A 233 10.17 -11.53 -17.52
C ASP A 233 10.64 -11.91 -16.11
N LYS A 234 10.15 -13.05 -15.65
CA LYS A 234 10.39 -13.54 -14.29
C LYS A 234 11.86 -13.82 -14.04
N SER A 235 12.54 -14.50 -14.95
CA SER A 235 13.92 -14.94 -14.76
C SER A 235 14.89 -13.76 -14.70
N SER A 236 14.71 -12.78 -15.58
CA SER A 236 15.50 -11.56 -15.62
C SER A 236 15.28 -10.70 -14.37
N PHE A 237 14.03 -10.60 -13.89
CA PHE A 237 13.72 -9.81 -12.69
C PHE A 237 14.11 -10.50 -11.39
N GLU A 238 14.06 -11.83 -11.31
CA GLU A 238 14.57 -12.60 -10.18
C GLU A 238 16.09 -12.47 -9.99
N ALA A 239 16.83 -12.20 -11.06
CA ALA A 239 18.26 -11.92 -11.01
C ALA A 239 18.58 -10.49 -10.55
N CYS A 240 17.59 -9.59 -10.50
CA CYS A 240 17.79 -8.21 -10.09
C CYS A 240 18.16 -8.10 -8.61
N PRO A 241 19.20 -7.34 -8.24
CA PRO A 241 19.49 -7.01 -6.85
C PRO A 241 18.28 -6.34 -6.17
N SER A 242 18.09 -6.61 -4.87
CA SER A 242 17.01 -6.03 -4.08
C SER A 242 17.55 -4.90 -3.22
N ASP A 243 17.15 -3.66 -3.52
CA ASP A 243 17.53 -2.48 -2.74
C ASP A 243 16.48 -1.38 -2.81
N SER A 244 16.45 -0.47 -1.82
CA SER A 244 15.60 0.72 -1.88
C SER A 244 16.24 1.83 -2.71
N ILE A 245 15.43 2.74 -3.23
CA ILE A 245 15.93 3.95 -3.90
C ILE A 245 16.81 4.78 -2.96
N ASP A 246 16.50 4.79 -1.67
CA ASP A 246 17.27 5.51 -0.66
C ASP A 246 18.74 5.04 -0.65
N TYR A 247 18.97 3.75 -0.49
CA TYR A 247 20.32 3.16 -0.46
C TYR A 247 20.97 3.03 -1.83
N ALA A 248 20.17 2.71 -2.86
CA ALA A 248 20.72 2.51 -4.20
C ALA A 248 21.18 3.83 -4.85
N VAL A 249 20.46 4.93 -4.59
CA VAL A 249 20.66 6.21 -5.29
C VAL A 249 20.78 7.39 -4.33
N MET A 250 19.75 7.63 -3.47
CA MET A 250 19.61 8.91 -2.78
C MET A 250 20.72 9.22 -1.78
N GLU A 251 21.27 8.20 -1.11
CA GLU A 251 22.42 8.36 -0.21
C GLU A 251 23.76 8.56 -0.93
N LYS A 252 23.81 8.27 -2.25
CA LYS A 252 25.07 8.26 -3.03
C LYS A 252 25.19 9.38 -4.02
N THR A 253 24.05 9.95 -4.42
CA THR A 253 24.02 11.00 -5.44
C THR A 253 24.34 12.37 -4.84
N ASP A 254 25.02 13.22 -5.60
CA ASP A 254 25.23 14.64 -5.31
C ASP A 254 24.08 15.53 -5.83
N ARG A 255 23.01 14.92 -6.33
CA ARG A 255 21.85 15.58 -6.92
C ARG A 255 20.60 15.51 -6.03
N ALA A 256 20.68 14.90 -4.84
CA ALA A 256 19.56 14.82 -3.93
C ALA A 256 19.23 16.20 -3.36
N VAL A 257 17.98 16.61 -3.51
CA VAL A 257 17.43 17.80 -2.87
C VAL A 257 16.13 17.45 -2.16
N MET A 258 15.76 18.26 -1.17
CA MET A 258 14.56 18.05 -0.37
C MET A 258 13.67 19.30 -0.44
N VAL A 259 12.35 19.06 -0.53
CA VAL A 259 11.29 20.04 -0.33
C VAL A 259 10.60 19.72 0.99
N PRO A 260 10.53 20.65 1.95
CA PRO A 260 9.77 20.45 3.19
C PRO A 260 8.30 20.22 2.91
N LEU A 261 7.69 19.29 3.65
CA LEU A 261 6.28 18.93 3.54
C LEU A 261 5.61 18.96 4.92
N ASP A 262 4.71 19.90 5.11
CA ASP A 262 3.82 19.99 6.27
C ASP A 262 2.36 19.83 5.79
N ALA A 263 1.95 18.58 5.57
CA ALA A 263 0.64 18.22 5.02
C ALA A 263 -0.07 17.15 5.87
N GLY A 264 0.33 17.00 7.13
CA GLY A 264 -0.24 15.98 8.03
C GLY A 264 0.09 14.54 7.61
N TRP A 265 1.18 14.34 6.87
CA TRP A 265 1.60 13.03 6.36
C TRP A 265 1.75 12.00 7.48
N ASN A 266 1.32 10.76 7.19
CA ASN A 266 1.47 9.61 8.07
C ASN A 266 1.62 8.33 7.24
N ASP A 267 2.60 7.47 7.60
CA ASP A 267 2.82 6.19 6.91
C ASP A 267 1.85 5.08 7.35
N VAL A 268 1.02 5.33 8.38
CA VAL A 268 0.11 4.32 8.98
C VAL A 268 0.84 3.01 9.28
N GLY A 269 2.03 3.13 9.85
CA GLY A 269 2.90 1.99 10.12
C GLY A 269 2.44 1.09 11.27
N SER A 270 1.45 1.53 12.05
CA SER A 270 0.90 0.79 13.20
C SER A 270 -0.53 1.21 13.50
N TRP A 271 -1.22 0.44 14.34
CA TRP A 271 -2.54 0.81 14.88
C TRP A 271 -2.49 2.11 15.71
N ALA A 272 -1.38 2.37 16.41
CA ALA A 272 -1.18 3.62 17.13
C ALA A 272 -1.06 4.82 16.17
N SER A 273 -0.32 4.66 15.06
CA SER A 273 -0.23 5.68 14.00
C SER A 273 -1.59 5.93 13.35
N LEU A 274 -2.37 4.86 13.11
CA LEU A 274 -3.72 5.00 12.56
C LEU A 274 -4.65 5.74 13.53
N TRP A 275 -4.60 5.42 14.84
CA TRP A 275 -5.33 6.19 15.86
C TRP A 275 -4.94 7.67 15.84
N SER A 276 -3.64 7.98 15.76
CA SER A 276 -3.17 9.36 15.69
C SER A 276 -3.73 10.13 14.50
N ALA A 277 -3.83 9.48 13.34
CA ALA A 277 -4.32 10.07 12.09
C ALA A 277 -5.85 10.05 11.93
N SER A 278 -6.58 9.37 12.83
CA SER A 278 -8.04 9.26 12.76
C SER A 278 -8.74 10.38 13.54
N GLU A 279 -9.98 10.68 13.16
CA GLU A 279 -10.86 11.55 13.96
C GLU A 279 -11.16 10.90 15.31
N LYS A 280 -11.35 11.75 16.34
CA LYS A 280 -11.57 11.32 17.72
C LYS A 280 -12.82 11.96 18.29
N ASP A 281 -13.51 11.22 19.17
CA ASP A 281 -14.58 11.73 19.99
C ASP A 281 -14.04 12.61 21.15
N GLU A 282 -14.95 13.10 22.00
CA GLU A 282 -14.64 13.96 23.16
C GLU A 282 -13.73 13.26 24.20
N ASN A 283 -13.71 11.94 24.21
CA ASN A 283 -12.89 11.10 25.09
C ASN A 283 -11.56 10.65 24.45
N GLY A 284 -11.23 11.17 23.27
CA GLY A 284 -10.02 10.78 22.54
C GLY A 284 -10.11 9.43 21.83
N ASN A 285 -11.28 8.81 21.75
CA ASN A 285 -11.45 7.53 21.06
C ASN A 285 -11.64 7.72 19.56
N SER A 286 -11.10 6.83 18.78
CA SER A 286 -11.48 6.65 17.38
C SER A 286 -12.32 5.38 17.24
N ILE A 287 -13.58 5.53 16.87
CA ILE A 287 -14.57 4.45 16.85
C ILE A 287 -15.08 4.24 15.43
N LYS A 288 -15.06 2.97 14.96
CA LYS A 288 -15.61 2.54 13.68
C LYS A 288 -16.43 1.26 13.84
N GLY A 289 -17.61 1.22 13.24
CA GLY A 289 -18.53 0.08 13.30
C GLY A 289 -19.56 0.18 14.43
N ASP A 290 -20.17 -0.95 14.80
CA ASP A 290 -21.17 -1.04 15.86
C ASP A 290 -20.48 -1.16 17.23
N VAL A 291 -20.36 -0.04 17.97
CA VAL A 291 -19.57 0.05 19.21
C VAL A 291 -20.34 0.80 20.29
N ILE A 292 -20.35 0.25 21.49
CA ILE A 292 -20.80 0.92 22.73
C ILE A 292 -19.61 1.01 23.65
N ALA A 293 -19.22 2.24 24.04
CA ALA A 293 -18.06 2.52 24.88
C ALA A 293 -18.49 3.27 26.14
N GLU A 294 -18.28 2.65 27.33
CA GLU A 294 -18.54 3.23 28.63
C GLU A 294 -17.21 3.39 29.40
N ASP A 295 -16.97 4.54 30.00
CA ASP A 295 -15.74 4.85 30.74
C ASP A 295 -14.46 4.48 29.94
N THR A 296 -14.49 4.73 28.62
CA THR A 296 -13.42 4.34 27.68
C THR A 296 -12.78 5.60 27.12
N THR A 297 -11.44 5.70 27.19
CA THR A 297 -10.68 6.89 26.79
C THR A 297 -9.44 6.52 25.98
N ASP A 298 -9.06 7.40 25.05
CA ASP A 298 -7.85 7.27 24.23
C ASP A 298 -7.72 5.94 23.47
N CYS A 299 -8.83 5.31 23.10
CA CYS A 299 -8.86 4.01 22.46
C CYS A 299 -9.04 4.09 20.94
N TYR A 300 -8.55 3.08 20.23
CA TYR A 300 -8.93 2.79 18.85
C TYR A 300 -9.79 1.55 18.84
N ILE A 301 -11.04 1.65 18.39
CA ILE A 301 -11.99 0.55 18.40
C ILE A 301 -12.60 0.42 17.00
N GLN A 302 -12.38 -0.72 16.36
CA GLN A 302 -12.89 -0.99 15.02
C GLN A 302 -13.53 -2.38 14.93
N GLY A 303 -14.80 -2.43 14.55
CA GLY A 303 -15.55 -3.66 14.29
C GLY A 303 -16.10 -3.74 12.87
N GLU A 304 -15.99 -4.90 12.22
CA GLU A 304 -16.57 -5.14 10.89
C GLU A 304 -18.02 -5.63 10.95
N SER A 305 -18.33 -6.53 11.86
CA SER A 305 -19.58 -7.31 11.77
C SER A 305 -20.26 -7.59 13.10
N LYS A 306 -19.62 -7.33 14.23
CA LYS A 306 -20.15 -7.61 15.56
C LYS A 306 -20.21 -6.36 16.41
N LEU A 307 -21.21 -6.29 17.28
CA LEU A 307 -21.24 -5.30 18.35
C LEU A 307 -20.01 -5.49 19.25
N ILE A 308 -19.25 -4.40 19.44
CA ILE A 308 -18.17 -4.33 20.42
C ILE A 308 -18.66 -3.48 21.59
N ALA A 309 -18.62 -4.01 22.79
CA ALA A 309 -18.88 -3.27 24.01
C ALA A 309 -17.61 -3.18 24.84
N THR A 310 -17.24 -1.96 25.25
CA THR A 310 -16.06 -1.71 26.09
C THR A 310 -16.47 -0.97 27.35
N VAL A 311 -15.84 -1.31 28.49
CA VAL A 311 -16.08 -0.65 29.78
C VAL A 311 -14.75 -0.45 30.49
N GLY A 312 -14.44 0.78 30.88
CA GLY A 312 -13.28 1.11 31.71
C GLY A 312 -11.95 0.88 31.01
N LEU A 313 -11.85 1.07 29.67
CA LEU A 313 -10.61 0.91 28.93
C LEU A 313 -9.89 2.27 28.75
N GLU A 314 -8.56 2.23 28.81
CA GLU A 314 -7.71 3.39 28.56
C GLU A 314 -6.53 2.98 27.65
N SER A 315 -6.27 3.77 26.61
CA SER A 315 -5.14 3.60 25.69
C SER A 315 -5.04 2.18 25.08
N VAL A 316 -6.17 1.62 24.66
CA VAL A 316 -6.28 0.27 24.10
C VAL A 316 -6.68 0.33 22.63
N VAL A 317 -6.16 -0.61 21.85
CA VAL A 317 -6.58 -0.93 20.47
C VAL A 317 -7.43 -2.19 20.51
N VAL A 318 -8.65 -2.12 20.01
CA VAL A 318 -9.56 -3.25 19.82
C VAL A 318 -9.93 -3.31 18.34
N VAL A 319 -9.60 -4.40 17.67
CA VAL A 319 -9.91 -4.59 16.25
C VAL A 319 -10.55 -5.95 16.05
N GLN A 320 -11.76 -5.95 15.50
CA GLN A 320 -12.53 -7.15 15.20
C GLN A 320 -12.73 -7.28 13.69
N THR A 321 -12.34 -8.42 13.15
CA THR A 321 -12.70 -8.89 11.81
C THR A 321 -13.64 -10.09 11.91
N ASP A 322 -14.18 -10.55 10.80
CA ASP A 322 -15.10 -11.70 10.79
C ASP A 322 -14.57 -12.98 11.45
N ASP A 323 -13.24 -13.13 11.53
CA ASP A 323 -12.58 -14.35 12.00
C ASP A 323 -11.58 -14.12 13.15
N THR A 324 -11.30 -12.87 13.52
CA THR A 324 -10.23 -12.57 14.49
C THR A 324 -10.54 -11.33 15.32
N ILE A 325 -10.07 -11.32 16.56
CA ILE A 325 -10.10 -10.15 17.45
C ILE A 325 -8.69 -9.89 17.95
N LEU A 326 -8.21 -8.66 17.77
CA LEU A 326 -6.98 -8.14 18.38
C LEU A 326 -7.34 -7.19 19.52
N VAL A 327 -6.72 -7.39 20.68
CA VAL A 327 -6.74 -6.46 21.81
C VAL A 327 -5.30 -6.22 22.25
N ALA A 328 -4.88 -4.96 22.28
CA ALA A 328 -3.51 -4.58 22.67
C ALA A 328 -3.51 -3.18 23.27
N THR A 329 -2.55 -2.90 24.15
CA THR A 329 -2.28 -1.51 24.56
C THR A 329 -1.56 -0.76 23.43
N LYS A 330 -1.81 0.54 23.29
CA LYS A 330 -1.22 1.35 22.20
C LYS A 330 0.31 1.33 22.19
N ASP A 331 0.94 1.34 23.36
CA ASP A 331 2.40 1.29 23.52
C ASP A 331 3.04 -0.03 23.04
N LYS A 332 2.28 -1.14 23.06
CA LYS A 332 2.76 -2.47 22.69
C LYS A 332 2.19 -3.03 21.40
N VAL A 333 1.29 -2.30 20.75
CA VAL A 333 0.60 -2.81 19.54
C VAL A 333 1.58 -3.08 18.38
N HIS A 334 2.76 -2.47 18.36
CA HIS A 334 3.82 -2.79 17.41
C HIS A 334 4.31 -4.25 17.48
N ASN A 335 4.10 -4.94 18.63
CA ASN A 335 4.41 -6.34 18.81
C ASN A 335 3.44 -7.29 18.11
N VAL A 336 2.40 -6.79 17.45
CA VAL A 336 1.47 -7.61 16.65
C VAL A 336 2.20 -8.47 15.62
N LYS A 337 3.35 -8.01 15.09
CA LYS A 337 4.21 -8.80 14.21
C LYS A 337 4.66 -10.14 14.81
N GLN A 338 4.85 -10.22 16.14
CA GLN A 338 5.22 -11.47 16.82
C GLN A 338 4.04 -12.45 16.84
N ILE A 339 2.80 -11.94 16.94
CA ILE A 339 1.59 -12.77 16.83
C ILE A 339 1.50 -13.35 15.41
N VAL A 340 1.72 -12.52 14.38
CA VAL A 340 1.71 -12.96 12.99
C VAL A 340 2.76 -14.04 12.73
N GLU A 341 3.99 -13.89 13.23
CA GLU A 341 5.04 -14.91 13.10
C GLU A 341 4.66 -16.23 13.81
N ARG A 342 4.06 -16.16 14.99
CA ARG A 342 3.55 -17.36 15.68
C ARG A 342 2.42 -18.04 14.91
N LEU A 343 1.49 -17.28 14.34
CA LEU A 343 0.42 -17.83 13.49
C LEU A 343 0.99 -18.50 12.24
N LYS A 344 2.03 -17.93 11.61
CA LYS A 344 2.73 -18.57 10.48
C LYS A 344 3.37 -19.90 10.89
N GLN A 345 4.04 -19.94 12.04
CA GLN A 345 4.64 -21.18 12.56
C GLN A 345 3.60 -22.27 12.88
N MET A 346 2.35 -21.84 13.17
CA MET A 346 1.21 -22.74 13.42
C MET A 346 0.44 -23.08 12.13
N ASP A 347 0.90 -22.59 10.97
CA ASP A 347 0.23 -22.73 9.67
C ASP A 347 -1.23 -22.26 9.69
N ARG A 348 -1.50 -21.14 10.39
CA ARG A 348 -2.84 -20.56 10.51
C ARG A 348 -3.18 -19.71 9.31
N PRO A 349 -4.36 -19.92 8.67
CA PRO A 349 -4.77 -19.19 7.47
C PRO A 349 -5.01 -17.69 7.70
N GLU A 350 -5.24 -17.25 8.92
CA GLU A 350 -5.51 -15.86 9.30
C GLU A 350 -4.30 -14.93 9.07
N THR A 351 -3.16 -15.47 8.73
CA THR A 351 -2.00 -14.69 8.26
C THR A 351 -2.09 -14.31 6.79
N MET A 352 -2.81 -15.11 5.99
CA MET A 352 -2.88 -14.95 4.53
C MET A 352 -4.22 -14.40 4.06
N PHE A 353 -5.34 -14.99 4.51
CA PHE A 353 -6.67 -14.71 3.99
C PHE A 353 -7.62 -14.24 5.07
N HIS A 354 -8.49 -13.31 4.71
CA HIS A 354 -9.73 -13.08 5.44
C HIS A 354 -10.71 -14.21 5.19
N ARG A 355 -11.71 -14.36 6.05
CA ARG A 355 -12.83 -15.27 5.83
C ARG A 355 -13.51 -14.97 4.49
N LYS A 356 -13.63 -13.66 4.14
CA LYS A 356 -14.14 -13.15 2.88
C LYS A 356 -12.99 -12.89 1.91
N VAL A 357 -13.02 -13.54 0.74
CA VAL A 357 -11.96 -13.44 -0.27
C VAL A 357 -12.53 -12.93 -1.59
N PHE A 358 -12.00 -11.81 -2.06
CA PHE A 358 -12.40 -11.20 -3.33
C PHE A 358 -11.77 -11.91 -4.52
N ARG A 359 -12.53 -11.96 -5.63
CA ARG A 359 -12.16 -12.57 -6.90
C ARG A 359 -12.66 -11.68 -8.05
N PRO A 360 -12.17 -11.80 -9.28
CA PRO A 360 -12.67 -11.05 -10.44
C PRO A 360 -14.19 -11.18 -10.65
N TRP A 361 -14.74 -12.34 -10.34
CA TRP A 361 -16.17 -12.65 -10.48
C TRP A 361 -17.04 -12.20 -9.30
N GLY A 362 -16.46 -11.74 -8.19
CA GLY A 362 -17.17 -11.36 -6.97
C GLY A 362 -16.38 -11.71 -5.71
N TYR A 363 -16.99 -12.42 -4.78
CA TYR A 363 -16.28 -12.91 -3.59
C TYR A 363 -16.89 -14.21 -3.07
N TYR A 364 -16.12 -14.91 -2.26
CA TYR A 364 -16.66 -15.94 -1.38
C TYR A 364 -16.37 -15.62 0.09
N ASP A 365 -17.29 -16.04 0.96
CA ASP A 365 -17.19 -15.93 2.40
C ASP A 365 -17.31 -17.34 3.01
N SER A 366 -16.25 -17.82 3.68
CA SER A 366 -16.22 -19.10 4.37
C SER A 366 -16.91 -18.97 5.72
N ILE A 367 -18.23 -19.24 5.75
CA ILE A 367 -19.09 -18.96 6.92
C ILE A 367 -18.81 -19.94 8.04
N ASP A 368 -18.67 -21.25 7.71
CA ASP A 368 -18.48 -22.31 8.67
C ASP A 368 -17.68 -23.47 8.07
N TYR A 369 -16.95 -24.17 8.90
CA TYR A 369 -16.21 -25.36 8.48
C TYR A 369 -16.00 -26.33 9.65
N GLY A 370 -15.98 -27.60 9.34
CA GLY A 370 -15.67 -28.67 10.26
C GLY A 370 -14.84 -29.76 9.58
N GLU A 371 -14.57 -30.84 10.30
CA GLU A 371 -13.70 -31.92 9.82
C GLU A 371 -14.12 -32.49 8.46
N ARG A 372 -15.44 -32.49 8.17
CA ARG A 372 -16.01 -33.11 6.96
C ARG A 372 -16.94 -32.21 6.16
N PHE A 373 -17.05 -30.91 6.48
CA PHE A 373 -17.89 -29.96 5.76
C PHE A 373 -17.29 -28.57 5.71
N GLN A 374 -17.72 -27.80 4.72
CA GLN A 374 -17.45 -26.35 4.63
C GLN A 374 -18.69 -25.66 4.05
N VAL A 375 -19.11 -24.57 4.68
CA VAL A 375 -20.18 -23.70 4.17
C VAL A 375 -19.58 -22.43 3.65
N LYS A 376 -19.88 -22.10 2.39
CA LYS A 376 -19.46 -20.85 1.74
C LYS A 376 -20.67 -20.10 1.21
N ARG A 377 -20.65 -18.78 1.39
CA ARG A 377 -21.49 -17.85 0.63
C ARG A 377 -20.69 -17.33 -0.54
N LEU A 378 -21.25 -17.40 -1.75
CA LEU A 378 -20.65 -16.86 -2.96
C LEU A 378 -21.51 -15.68 -3.43
N MET A 379 -20.88 -14.57 -3.74
CA MET A 379 -21.51 -13.45 -4.43
C MET A 379 -20.84 -13.33 -5.80
N VAL A 380 -21.64 -13.54 -6.84
CA VAL A 380 -21.19 -13.48 -8.24
C VAL A 380 -21.79 -12.25 -8.90
N LYS A 381 -20.95 -11.40 -9.49
CA LYS A 381 -21.40 -10.20 -10.21
C LYS A 381 -22.27 -10.60 -11.42
N PRO A 382 -23.28 -9.79 -11.80
CA PRO A 382 -24.04 -10.04 -13.01
C PRO A 382 -23.13 -10.26 -14.23
N GLY A 383 -23.41 -11.35 -14.98
CA GLY A 383 -22.61 -11.73 -16.16
C GLY A 383 -21.24 -12.34 -15.88
N ALA A 384 -20.78 -12.38 -14.64
CA ALA A 384 -19.53 -13.05 -14.27
C ALA A 384 -19.70 -14.56 -14.16
N LYS A 385 -18.57 -15.30 -14.27
CA LYS A 385 -18.53 -16.77 -14.24
C LYS A 385 -17.47 -17.26 -13.28
N LEU A 386 -17.80 -18.37 -12.60
CA LEU A 386 -16.85 -19.17 -11.84
C LEU A 386 -16.11 -20.13 -12.79
N SER A 387 -14.87 -20.48 -12.46
CA SER A 387 -14.15 -21.53 -13.15
C SER A 387 -14.85 -22.87 -12.95
N VAL A 388 -14.93 -23.65 -14.03
CA VAL A 388 -15.44 -25.04 -13.94
C VAL A 388 -14.45 -25.86 -13.13
N GLN A 389 -14.94 -26.52 -12.09
CA GLN A 389 -14.15 -27.36 -11.18
C GLN A 389 -14.78 -28.74 -11.06
N MET A 390 -13.95 -29.76 -10.86
CA MET A 390 -14.39 -31.13 -10.60
C MET A 390 -13.76 -31.62 -9.30
N HIS A 391 -14.56 -32.26 -8.45
CA HIS A 391 -14.14 -32.81 -7.18
C HIS A 391 -14.39 -34.32 -7.11
N HIS A 392 -13.36 -35.10 -6.79
CA HIS A 392 -13.48 -36.56 -6.72
C HIS A 392 -13.93 -37.09 -5.36
N HIS A 393 -13.74 -36.31 -4.28
CA HIS A 393 -13.93 -36.79 -2.91
C HIS A 393 -14.85 -35.92 -2.05
N ARG A 394 -15.59 -35.00 -2.68
CA ARG A 394 -16.60 -34.18 -1.98
C ARG A 394 -17.83 -33.96 -2.85
N ALA A 395 -19.00 -33.94 -2.22
CA ALA A 395 -20.23 -33.47 -2.83
C ALA A 395 -20.43 -31.98 -2.53
N GLU A 396 -21.05 -31.27 -3.45
CA GLU A 396 -21.44 -29.86 -3.26
C GLU A 396 -22.97 -29.76 -3.39
N HIS A 397 -23.55 -28.97 -2.48
CA HIS A 397 -24.96 -28.61 -2.48
C HIS A 397 -25.04 -27.10 -2.63
N TRP A 398 -25.65 -26.64 -3.70
CA TRP A 398 -25.78 -25.22 -4.00
C TRP A 398 -27.25 -24.79 -3.81
N VAL A 399 -27.44 -23.62 -3.21
CA VAL A 399 -28.73 -22.97 -3.09
C VAL A 399 -28.58 -21.54 -3.55
N VAL A 400 -29.38 -21.12 -4.53
CA VAL A 400 -29.45 -19.73 -4.96
C VAL A 400 -30.25 -18.94 -3.92
N VAL A 401 -29.56 -18.03 -3.19
CA VAL A 401 -30.19 -17.23 -2.13
C VAL A 401 -30.82 -15.96 -2.69
N SER A 402 -30.27 -15.39 -3.75
CA SER A 402 -30.79 -14.20 -4.43
C SER A 402 -30.36 -14.18 -5.89
N GLY A 403 -31.25 -13.75 -6.78
CA GLY A 403 -31.04 -13.64 -8.22
C GLY A 403 -31.29 -14.96 -8.97
N THR A 404 -30.66 -15.08 -10.15
CA THR A 404 -30.77 -16.25 -11.01
C THR A 404 -29.39 -16.67 -11.48
N ALA A 405 -29.08 -17.96 -11.38
CA ALA A 405 -27.80 -18.54 -11.75
C ALA A 405 -27.96 -19.57 -12.89
N GLU A 406 -27.14 -19.44 -13.92
CA GLU A 406 -26.92 -20.53 -14.88
C GLU A 406 -25.89 -21.49 -14.27
N VAL A 407 -26.31 -22.70 -13.95
CA VAL A 407 -25.48 -23.74 -13.33
C VAL A 407 -25.21 -24.86 -14.31
N ARG A 408 -23.91 -25.17 -14.51
CA ARG A 408 -23.49 -26.33 -15.31
C ARG A 408 -23.05 -27.46 -14.40
N ASN A 409 -23.71 -28.63 -14.55
CA ASN A 409 -23.33 -29.86 -13.88
C ASN A 409 -23.09 -30.95 -14.93
N GLY A 410 -21.82 -31.22 -15.24
CA GLY A 410 -21.43 -32.05 -16.37
C GLY A 410 -21.87 -31.42 -17.69
N ASP A 411 -22.70 -32.14 -18.45
CA ASP A 411 -23.28 -31.65 -19.71
C ASP A 411 -24.66 -30.97 -19.53
N ASN A 412 -25.21 -31.00 -18.33
CA ASN A 412 -26.50 -30.39 -18.03
C ASN A 412 -26.31 -28.92 -17.66
N ILE A 413 -27.05 -28.05 -18.33
CA ILE A 413 -27.15 -26.61 -18.00
C ILE A 413 -28.55 -26.35 -17.47
N MET A 414 -28.63 -25.71 -16.32
CA MET A 414 -29.87 -25.39 -15.61
C MET A 414 -29.90 -23.94 -15.23
N MET A 415 -31.08 -23.30 -15.36
CA MET A 415 -31.31 -21.99 -14.76
C MET A 415 -31.95 -22.23 -13.39
N LEU A 416 -31.29 -21.75 -12.35
CA LEU A 416 -31.78 -21.85 -10.97
C LEU A 416 -32.17 -20.45 -10.47
N ASN A 417 -33.35 -20.35 -9.88
CA ASN A 417 -33.89 -19.16 -9.26
C ASN A 417 -33.71 -19.21 -7.73
N GLU A 418 -34.16 -18.17 -7.06
CA GLU A 418 -34.12 -18.12 -5.59
C GLU A 418 -34.81 -19.35 -4.96
N ASN A 419 -34.12 -19.93 -3.94
CA ASN A 419 -34.49 -21.15 -3.22
C ASN A 419 -34.43 -22.46 -4.05
N GLU A 420 -33.74 -22.42 -5.17
CA GLU A 420 -33.45 -23.63 -5.97
C GLU A 420 -31.97 -24.05 -5.86
#